data_29ab40f934a155c41c001b4ca8069bca
#
_entry.id   29ab40f934a155c41c001b4ca8069bca
#
_cell.length_a   1.000
_cell.length_b   1.000
_cell.length_c   1.000
_cell.angle_alpha   90.00
_cell.angle_beta   90.00
_cell.angle_gamma   90.00
#
_symmetry.space_group_name_H-M   'P 1'
#
loop_
_entity.id
_entity.type
_entity.pdbx_description
1 polymer ?
#
loop_
_entity_poly.entity_id
_entity_poly.type
_entity_poly.pdbx_seq_one_letter_code
_entity_poly.pdbx_strand_id
1 'polypeptide(L)'
;GDGTSGVYLWGAQLESGSYPTSYIRSNTGSATTRLADVANNAGSSDLINSTEGVLYAETNTFIADGNYRLIGISDGTTSNELVIGYRYDTGKIYYFVTVGGINQSFQISEITSINTFSKVALKYKQNDFAFWVNGVEVLTDTSGITFPSETLNNLNFDRGNGTFPLFGNVKSISVFKEALTDLELECLVSWMSFSDLGINFGYTVE
;
A
#
# COMPACT_ATOMS: atom_id res chain seq x y z
N GLY A 1 0.18 -39.09 -31.97
CA GLY A 1 1.46 -38.82 -31.32
C GLY A 1 2.43 -39.92 -31.57
N ASP A 2 3.74 -39.65 -31.51
CA ASP A 2 4.81 -40.60 -31.73
C ASP A 2 5.06 -41.56 -30.55
N GLY A 3 4.27 -41.44 -29.48
CA GLY A 3 4.31 -42.25 -28.25
C GLY A 3 5.57 -41.98 -27.38
N THR A 4 6.42 -41.06 -27.79
CA THR A 4 7.69 -40.72 -27.09
C THR A 4 7.82 -39.25 -26.77
N SER A 5 7.15 -38.36 -27.52
CA SER A 5 7.11 -36.94 -27.25
C SER A 5 6.00 -36.59 -26.27
N GLY A 6 6.29 -35.80 -25.28
CA GLY A 6 5.32 -35.39 -24.27
C GLY A 6 5.70 -34.05 -23.63
N VAL A 7 4.71 -33.46 -22.99
CA VAL A 7 4.89 -32.25 -22.16
C VAL A 7 4.60 -32.65 -20.73
N TYR A 8 5.49 -32.30 -19.83
CA TYR A 8 5.23 -32.47 -18.41
C TYR A 8 4.33 -31.31 -17.95
N LEU A 9 3.11 -31.64 -17.49
CA LEU A 9 2.19 -30.69 -16.87
C LEU A 9 2.28 -30.83 -15.35
N TRP A 10 2.49 -29.73 -14.70
CA TRP A 10 2.52 -29.68 -13.24
C TRP A 10 1.70 -28.48 -12.74
N GLY A 11 0.99 -28.68 -11.62
CA GLY A 11 0.32 -27.59 -10.93
C GLY A 11 -0.90 -27.00 -11.67
N ALA A 12 -1.58 -27.81 -12.50
CA ALA A 12 -2.85 -27.37 -13.08
C ALA A 12 -3.84 -27.02 -11.96
N GLN A 13 -4.45 -25.84 -12.04
CA GLN A 13 -5.38 -25.33 -11.05
C GLN A 13 -6.62 -24.75 -11.74
N LEU A 14 -7.79 -25.09 -11.24
CA LEU A 14 -9.06 -24.50 -11.64
C LEU A 14 -9.68 -23.86 -10.40
N GLU A 15 -9.93 -22.58 -10.49
CA GLU A 15 -10.54 -21.81 -9.40
C GLU A 15 -11.63 -20.88 -9.93
N SER A 16 -12.59 -20.58 -9.08
CA SER A 16 -13.62 -19.58 -9.37
C SER A 16 -13.06 -18.19 -9.07
N GLY A 17 -12.90 -17.36 -10.10
CA GLY A 17 -12.38 -16.00 -9.94
C GLY A 17 -12.05 -15.37 -11.29
N SER A 18 -11.83 -14.06 -11.29
CA SER A 18 -11.47 -13.31 -12.49
C SER A 18 -9.97 -13.36 -12.82
N TYR A 19 -9.15 -13.91 -11.93
CA TYR A 19 -7.70 -14.05 -12.08
C TYR A 19 -7.20 -15.22 -11.23
N PRO A 20 -6.06 -15.82 -11.61
CA PRO A 20 -5.49 -16.93 -10.86
C PRO A 20 -4.88 -16.45 -9.55
N THR A 21 -5.04 -17.23 -8.49
CA THR A 21 -4.31 -17.05 -7.23
C THR A 21 -2.98 -17.81 -7.25
N SER A 22 -2.23 -17.82 -6.15
CA SER A 22 -1.05 -18.67 -6.03
C SER A 22 -1.45 -20.13 -5.98
N TYR A 23 -0.56 -21.01 -6.44
CA TYR A 23 -0.83 -22.45 -6.51
C TYR A 23 -1.28 -23.04 -5.18
N ILE A 24 -2.42 -23.74 -5.20
CA ILE A 24 -3.01 -24.43 -4.06
C ILE A 24 -2.82 -25.94 -4.27
N ARG A 25 -2.02 -26.57 -3.43
CA ARG A 25 -1.80 -28.01 -3.51
C ARG A 25 -3.02 -28.77 -3.04
N SER A 26 -3.64 -29.55 -3.93
CA SER A 26 -4.66 -30.53 -3.59
C SER A 26 -3.99 -31.91 -3.44
N ASN A 27 -4.01 -32.50 -2.24
CA ASN A 27 -3.41 -33.80 -1.97
C ASN A 27 -4.36 -34.97 -2.20
N THR A 28 -5.65 -34.72 -2.34
CA THR A 28 -6.70 -35.78 -2.30
C THR A 28 -7.57 -35.82 -3.55
N GLY A 29 -7.31 -34.99 -4.55
CA GLY A 29 -8.20 -34.85 -5.71
C GLY A 29 -9.53 -34.16 -5.40
N SER A 30 -9.73 -33.68 -4.19
CA SER A 30 -10.91 -32.93 -3.77
C SER A 30 -10.62 -31.41 -3.82
N ALA A 31 -11.66 -30.61 -3.98
CA ALA A 31 -11.54 -29.16 -3.90
C ALA A 31 -10.95 -28.75 -2.55
N THR A 32 -9.95 -27.87 -2.60
CA THR A 32 -9.29 -27.31 -1.41
C THR A 32 -9.58 -25.82 -1.39
N THR A 33 -10.07 -25.31 -0.26
CA THR A 33 -10.28 -23.88 -0.08
C THR A 33 -8.99 -23.25 0.42
N ARG A 34 -8.49 -22.24 -0.28
CA ARG A 34 -7.47 -21.35 0.23
C ARG A 34 -8.15 -20.26 1.06
N LEU A 35 -7.69 -20.09 2.29
CA LEU A 35 -8.08 -18.93 3.07
C LEU A 35 -7.41 -17.68 2.47
N ALA A 36 -8.05 -16.54 2.61
CA ALA A 36 -7.44 -15.25 2.25
C ALA A 36 -6.14 -15.05 3.04
N ASP A 37 -5.14 -14.46 2.37
CA ASP A 37 -3.93 -14.05 3.07
C ASP A 37 -4.30 -12.96 4.08
N VAL A 38 -3.88 -13.11 5.32
CA VAL A 38 -4.12 -12.16 6.39
C VAL A 38 -2.77 -11.66 6.88
N ALA A 39 -2.53 -10.37 6.73
CA ALA A 39 -1.35 -9.68 7.23
C ALA A 39 -1.79 -8.56 8.18
N ASN A 40 -2.51 -8.93 9.22
CA ASN A 40 -2.97 -8.02 10.26
C ASN A 40 -2.02 -8.07 11.46
N ASN A 41 -1.98 -6.99 12.23
CA ASN A 41 -1.16 -6.86 13.43
C ASN A 41 0.34 -7.05 13.15
N ALA A 42 0.80 -6.74 11.94
CA ALA A 42 2.21 -6.68 11.64
C ALA A 42 2.77 -5.35 12.18
N GLY A 43 3.73 -5.44 13.07
CA GLY A 43 4.35 -4.28 13.70
C GLY A 43 4.17 -4.26 15.22
N SER A 44 4.82 -3.30 15.83
CA SER A 44 4.73 -3.00 17.25
C SER A 44 5.08 -1.52 17.45
N SER A 45 4.78 -0.96 18.63
CA SER A 45 5.20 0.39 19.00
C SER A 45 6.72 0.59 18.94
N ASP A 46 7.49 -0.49 19.06
CA ASP A 46 8.96 -0.44 18.92
C ASP A 46 9.40 -0.26 17.44
N LEU A 47 8.59 -0.71 16.50
CA LEU A 47 8.87 -0.61 15.06
C LEU A 47 8.23 0.61 14.41
N ILE A 48 7.17 1.14 15.01
CA ILE A 48 6.39 2.27 14.51
C ILE A 48 6.57 3.44 15.46
N ASN A 49 7.12 4.55 14.97
CA ASN A 49 7.15 5.80 15.75
C ASN A 49 5.82 6.51 15.55
N SER A 50 5.08 6.71 16.64
CA SER A 50 3.75 7.35 16.59
C SER A 50 3.82 8.86 16.34
N THR A 51 4.92 9.51 16.73
CA THR A 51 5.01 10.98 16.67
C THR A 51 5.42 11.51 15.31
N GLU A 52 6.16 10.73 14.55
CA GLU A 52 6.56 11.05 13.18
C GLU A 52 6.97 9.79 12.40
N GLY A 53 6.97 9.87 11.09
CA GLY A 53 7.43 8.78 10.25
C GLY A 53 6.92 8.85 8.82
N VAL A 54 7.15 7.77 8.07
CA VAL A 54 6.64 7.60 6.72
C VAL A 54 6.09 6.19 6.56
N LEU A 55 4.87 6.07 6.05
CA LEU A 55 4.35 4.83 5.48
C LEU A 55 4.55 4.86 3.97
N TYR A 56 5.34 3.91 3.47
CA TYR A 56 5.56 3.71 2.04
C TYR A 56 4.92 2.40 1.58
N ALA A 57 4.30 2.42 0.40
CA ALA A 57 3.77 1.23 -0.25
C ALA A 57 3.94 1.28 -1.77
N GLU A 58 4.37 0.17 -2.38
CA GLU A 58 4.28 -0.06 -3.82
C GLU A 58 3.24 -1.15 -4.09
N THR A 59 2.07 -0.73 -4.53
CA THR A 59 0.89 -1.59 -4.64
C THR A 59 0.06 -1.25 -5.86
N ASN A 60 -0.81 -2.17 -6.24
CA ASN A 60 -1.92 -1.93 -7.14
C ASN A 60 -3.23 -2.45 -6.56
N THR A 61 -4.35 -2.04 -7.13
CA THR A 61 -5.66 -2.63 -6.89
C THR A 61 -6.22 -3.23 -8.16
N PHE A 62 -7.11 -4.21 -8.05
CA PHE A 62 -7.59 -4.91 -9.25
C PHE A 62 -8.82 -4.26 -9.88
N ILE A 63 -9.80 -3.84 -9.13
CA ILE A 63 -11.06 -3.30 -9.68
C ILE A 63 -11.72 -2.38 -8.66
N ALA A 64 -12.41 -1.36 -9.18
CA ALA A 64 -13.42 -0.61 -8.46
C ALA A 64 -14.72 -1.44 -8.39
N ASP A 65 -14.87 -2.21 -7.34
CA ASP A 65 -16.03 -3.10 -7.12
C ASP A 65 -17.04 -2.53 -6.10
N GLY A 66 -17.01 -1.23 -5.90
CA GLY A 66 -17.83 -0.54 -4.92
C GLY A 66 -17.25 -0.54 -3.51
N ASN A 67 -16.03 -1.04 -3.31
CA ASN A 67 -15.37 -1.07 -2.01
C ASN A 67 -14.05 -0.30 -2.02
N TYR A 68 -13.79 0.45 -0.96
CA TYR A 68 -12.47 1.02 -0.70
C TYR A 68 -11.43 -0.07 -0.46
N ARG A 69 -10.16 0.22 -0.75
CA ARG A 69 -9.03 -0.67 -0.51
C ARG A 69 -7.98 0.09 0.28
N LEU A 70 -7.61 -0.42 1.45
CA LEU A 70 -6.82 0.34 2.41
C LEU A 70 -5.57 -0.42 2.86
N ILE A 71 -4.54 0.35 3.16
CA ILE A 71 -3.36 -0.06 3.92
C ILE A 71 -3.20 0.99 5.01
N GLY A 72 -3.09 0.57 6.25
CA GLY A 72 -3.02 1.51 7.35
C GLY A 72 -2.10 1.10 8.48
N ILE A 73 -1.68 2.12 9.23
CA ILE A 73 -1.07 1.96 10.55
C ILE A 73 -2.07 2.52 11.56
N SER A 74 -2.33 1.80 12.64
CA SER A 74 -3.33 2.18 13.63
C SER A 74 -3.01 1.64 15.03
N ASP A 75 -3.87 1.98 15.99
CA ASP A 75 -3.94 1.37 17.33
C ASP A 75 -4.93 0.19 17.39
N GLY A 76 -5.39 -0.31 16.24
CA GLY A 76 -6.46 -1.30 16.13
C GLY A 76 -7.85 -0.70 16.10
N THR A 77 -7.97 0.63 16.12
CA THR A 77 -9.23 1.35 16.04
C THR A 77 -9.22 2.36 14.89
N THR A 78 -10.37 2.96 14.60
CA THR A 78 -10.49 4.04 13.62
C THR A 78 -10.29 5.44 14.23
N SER A 79 -10.00 5.50 15.53
CA SER A 79 -9.77 6.76 16.23
C SER A 79 -8.34 7.27 16.07
N ASN A 80 -7.38 6.34 15.92
CA ASN A 80 -5.98 6.67 15.68
C ASN A 80 -5.48 5.83 14.50
N GLU A 81 -5.44 6.42 13.34
CA GLU A 81 -5.05 5.74 12.11
C GLU A 81 -4.43 6.70 11.10
N LEU A 82 -3.45 6.21 10.36
CA LEU A 82 -3.00 6.81 9.12
C LEU A 82 -3.15 5.76 8.00
N VAL A 83 -3.73 6.17 6.87
CA VAL A 83 -4.18 5.25 5.85
C VAL A 83 -3.84 5.76 4.46
N ILE A 84 -3.28 4.86 3.64
CA ILE A 84 -3.22 4.99 2.19
C ILE A 84 -4.38 4.17 1.63
N GLY A 85 -5.20 4.79 0.80
CA GLY A 85 -6.40 4.17 0.26
C GLY A 85 -6.57 4.32 -1.24
N TYR A 86 -7.43 3.48 -1.77
CA TYR A 86 -7.83 3.46 -3.17
C TYR A 86 -9.34 3.58 -3.24
N ARG A 87 -9.82 4.55 -3.99
CA ARG A 87 -11.25 4.82 -4.11
C ARG A 87 -11.97 3.73 -4.87
N TYR A 88 -13.13 3.36 -4.36
CA TYR A 88 -14.00 2.30 -4.89
C TYR A 88 -14.53 2.58 -6.31
N ASP A 89 -14.66 3.84 -6.68
CA ASP A 89 -15.31 4.30 -7.92
C ASP A 89 -14.31 4.59 -9.04
N THR A 90 -13.13 5.11 -8.70
CA THR A 90 -12.16 5.62 -9.67
C THR A 90 -10.79 4.96 -9.57
N GLY A 91 -10.51 4.25 -8.47
CA GLY A 91 -9.18 3.75 -8.15
C GLY A 91 -8.16 4.87 -7.86
N LYS A 92 -8.61 6.12 -7.70
CA LYS A 92 -7.74 7.22 -7.31
C LYS A 92 -7.14 6.93 -5.93
N ILE A 93 -5.86 7.24 -5.80
CA ILE A 93 -5.12 7.07 -4.55
C ILE A 93 -5.43 8.25 -3.65
N TYR A 94 -5.67 7.98 -2.37
CA TYR A 94 -5.91 9.00 -1.37
C TYR A 94 -5.28 8.60 -0.03
N TYR A 95 -5.19 9.55 0.88
CA TYR A 95 -4.81 9.27 2.26
C TYR A 95 -5.69 10.03 3.24
N PHE A 96 -5.66 9.59 4.47
CA PHE A 96 -6.12 10.37 5.61
C PHE A 96 -5.34 10.02 6.88
N VAL A 97 -5.30 10.96 7.80
CA VAL A 97 -4.74 10.82 9.15
C VAL A 97 -5.79 11.24 10.15
N THR A 98 -6.13 10.35 11.07
CA THR A 98 -7.12 10.58 12.14
C THR A 98 -6.43 10.42 13.49
N VAL A 99 -6.55 11.41 14.36
CA VAL A 99 -6.02 11.40 15.73
C VAL A 99 -7.13 11.72 16.70
N GLY A 100 -7.35 10.81 17.67
CA GLY A 100 -8.45 10.95 18.63
C GLY A 100 -9.85 11.05 18.00
N GLY A 101 -10.05 10.42 16.84
CA GLY A 101 -11.31 10.48 16.09
C GLY A 101 -11.48 11.74 15.24
N ILE A 102 -10.49 12.64 15.20
CA ILE A 102 -10.55 13.88 14.42
C ILE A 102 -9.58 13.77 13.23
N ASN A 103 -10.09 14.01 12.02
CA ASN A 103 -9.26 14.05 10.82
C ASN A 103 -8.29 15.24 10.90
N GLN A 104 -7.01 14.95 10.74
CA GLN A 104 -5.92 15.93 10.78
C GLN A 104 -5.48 16.36 9.40
N SER A 105 -5.41 15.42 8.46
CA SER A 105 -4.98 15.69 7.10
C SER A 105 -5.63 14.69 6.13
N PHE A 106 -6.00 15.14 4.92
CA PHE A 106 -6.66 14.33 3.91
C PHE A 106 -6.42 14.90 2.52
N GLN A 107 -6.15 14.04 1.54
CA GLN A 107 -6.11 14.42 0.12
C GLN A 107 -6.40 13.23 -0.78
N ILE A 108 -7.00 13.53 -1.94
CA ILE A 108 -7.17 12.59 -3.05
C ILE A 108 -6.25 13.03 -4.18
N SER A 109 -5.44 12.11 -4.70
CA SER A 109 -4.61 12.35 -5.88
C SER A 109 -5.45 12.20 -7.17
N GLU A 110 -4.95 12.77 -8.27
CA GLU A 110 -5.51 12.49 -9.61
C GLU A 110 -4.97 11.18 -10.21
N ILE A 111 -4.03 10.52 -9.54
CA ILE A 111 -3.39 9.28 -9.99
C ILE A 111 -4.25 8.09 -9.60
N THR A 112 -4.46 7.17 -10.55
CA THR A 112 -5.18 5.92 -10.36
C THR A 112 -4.22 4.74 -10.30
N SER A 113 -4.56 3.70 -9.53
CA SER A 113 -3.74 2.50 -9.36
C SER A 113 -4.45 1.21 -9.74
N ILE A 114 -5.50 1.27 -10.57
CA ILE A 114 -6.19 0.07 -11.05
C ILE A 114 -5.28 -0.68 -12.03
N ASN A 115 -4.96 -1.93 -11.70
CA ASN A 115 -4.08 -2.82 -12.47
C ASN A 115 -2.67 -2.26 -12.76
N THR A 116 -2.31 -1.13 -12.19
CA THR A 116 -1.00 -0.48 -12.36
C THR A 116 -0.40 -0.22 -10.99
N PHE A 117 0.85 -0.66 -10.79
CA PHE A 117 1.55 -0.37 -9.55
C PHE A 117 1.79 1.11 -9.41
N SER A 118 1.58 1.61 -8.21
CA SER A 118 1.95 2.97 -7.81
C SER A 118 2.78 2.92 -6.55
N LYS A 119 3.77 3.80 -6.49
CA LYS A 119 4.58 4.05 -5.30
C LYS A 119 3.97 5.22 -4.55
N VAL A 120 3.69 5.02 -3.29
CA VAL A 120 3.00 5.99 -2.45
C VAL A 120 3.78 6.16 -1.16
N ALA A 121 3.98 7.39 -0.74
CA ALA A 121 4.56 7.72 0.57
C ALA A 121 3.66 8.73 1.29
N LEU A 122 3.34 8.41 2.54
CA LEU A 122 2.62 9.28 3.45
C LEU A 122 3.53 9.63 4.63
N LYS A 123 4.03 10.85 4.64
CA LYS A 123 4.76 11.43 5.77
C LYS A 123 3.78 11.97 6.80
N TYR A 124 4.04 11.70 8.07
CA TYR A 124 3.31 12.25 9.19
C TYR A 124 4.28 12.77 10.27
N LYS A 125 4.09 14.01 10.61
CA LYS A 125 4.77 14.71 11.70
C LYS A 125 3.91 15.91 12.08
N GLN A 126 3.99 16.35 13.33
CA GLN A 126 3.21 17.52 13.77
C GLN A 126 3.52 18.73 12.90
N ASN A 127 2.48 19.33 12.32
CA ASN A 127 2.56 20.45 11.38
C ASN A 127 3.43 20.19 10.13
N ASP A 128 3.63 18.92 9.75
CA ASP A 128 4.44 18.54 8.60
C ASP A 128 3.95 17.19 8.03
N PHE A 129 2.84 17.22 7.31
CA PHE A 129 2.32 16.08 6.57
C PHE A 129 2.63 16.25 5.10
N ALA A 130 3.03 15.18 4.42
CA ALA A 130 3.22 15.19 2.98
C ALA A 130 2.71 13.89 2.34
N PHE A 131 2.13 14.03 1.16
CA PHE A 131 1.61 12.91 0.39
C PHE A 131 2.23 12.91 -1.01
N TRP A 132 2.96 11.85 -1.31
CA TRP A 132 3.70 11.69 -2.55
C TRP A 132 3.23 10.45 -3.30
N VAL A 133 3.04 10.57 -4.62
CA VAL A 133 2.63 9.47 -5.49
C VAL A 133 3.42 9.50 -6.78
N ASN A 134 4.15 8.42 -7.09
CA ASN A 134 4.90 8.24 -8.33
C ASN A 134 5.84 9.44 -8.66
N GLY A 135 6.59 9.90 -7.69
CA GLY A 135 7.54 11.03 -7.84
C GLY A 135 6.89 12.42 -7.80
N VAL A 136 5.58 12.50 -7.57
CA VAL A 136 4.86 13.78 -7.53
C VAL A 136 4.38 14.06 -6.11
N GLU A 137 4.68 15.26 -5.61
CA GLU A 137 4.06 15.77 -4.40
C GLU A 137 2.60 16.14 -4.67
N VAL A 138 1.69 15.46 -3.98
CA VAL A 138 0.25 15.67 -4.11
C VAL A 138 -0.25 16.70 -3.10
N LEU A 139 0.33 16.69 -1.91
CA LEU A 139 0.01 17.65 -0.85
C LEU A 139 1.17 17.77 0.13
N THR A 140 1.42 19.01 0.56
CA THR A 140 2.08 19.39 1.82
C THR A 140 1.05 20.07 2.72
N ASP A 141 0.92 19.58 3.96
CA ASP A 141 0.05 20.17 4.96
C ASP A 141 0.87 20.52 6.20
N THR A 142 0.97 21.81 6.48
CA THR A 142 1.78 22.37 7.57
C THR A 142 0.97 22.60 8.84
N SER A 143 -0.19 21.97 8.97
CA SER A 143 -1.07 22.07 10.12
C SER A 143 -1.49 20.68 10.61
N GLY A 144 -1.87 20.58 11.87
CA GLY A 144 -2.36 19.34 12.47
C GLY A 144 -1.42 18.70 13.49
N ILE A 145 -1.97 17.80 14.27
CA ILE A 145 -1.25 17.06 15.31
C ILE A 145 -1.01 15.61 14.87
N THR A 146 -0.01 14.97 15.46
CA THR A 146 0.25 13.54 15.31
C THR A 146 -0.16 12.79 16.57
N PHE A 147 0.12 11.50 16.59
CA PHE A 147 -0.29 10.61 17.65
C PHE A 147 0.60 10.76 18.90
N PRO A 148 0.07 10.53 20.10
CA PRO A 148 0.90 10.34 21.28
C PRO A 148 1.89 9.17 21.08
N SER A 149 3.00 9.19 21.81
CA SER A 149 3.98 8.09 21.79
C SER A 149 3.30 6.73 22.05
N GLU A 150 3.79 5.69 21.40
CA GLU A 150 3.34 4.30 21.57
C GLU A 150 1.86 4.03 21.21
N THR A 151 1.20 4.97 20.56
CA THR A 151 -0.20 4.81 20.12
C THR A 151 -0.31 3.84 18.95
N LEU A 152 0.50 4.05 17.90
CA LEU A 152 0.47 3.23 16.70
C LEU A 152 1.28 1.97 16.90
N ASN A 153 0.66 0.81 16.70
CA ASN A 153 1.29 -0.48 16.97
C ASN A 153 0.93 -1.58 15.96
N ASN A 154 0.09 -1.29 14.97
CA ASN A 154 -0.35 -2.25 13.97
C ASN A 154 -0.18 -1.70 12.56
N LEU A 155 0.39 -2.49 11.66
CA LEU A 155 0.34 -2.31 10.22
C LEU A 155 -0.65 -3.34 9.65
N ASN A 156 -1.65 -2.88 8.93
CA ASN A 156 -2.70 -3.73 8.39
C ASN A 156 -2.90 -3.48 6.89
N PHE A 157 -3.29 -4.53 6.17
CA PHE A 157 -3.79 -4.42 4.78
C PHE A 157 -5.31 -4.26 4.76
N ASP A 158 -5.80 -3.43 5.66
CA ASP A 158 -7.19 -2.97 5.80
C ASP A 158 -7.21 -1.65 6.58
N ARG A 159 -8.34 -1.24 7.10
CA ARG A 159 -8.48 -0.03 7.94
C ARG A 159 -7.97 -0.20 9.38
N GLY A 160 -7.38 -1.35 9.71
CA GLY A 160 -6.97 -1.66 11.08
C GLY A 160 -8.05 -2.31 11.94
N ASN A 161 -9.29 -2.29 11.50
CA ASN A 161 -10.43 -2.94 12.16
C ASN A 161 -11.05 -4.07 11.34
N GLY A 162 -10.36 -4.54 10.29
CA GLY A 162 -10.83 -5.60 9.39
C GLY A 162 -11.77 -5.11 8.29
N THR A 163 -12.05 -3.80 8.16
CA THR A 163 -12.88 -3.28 7.08
C THR A 163 -12.04 -2.79 5.91
N PHE A 164 -12.61 -2.84 4.70
CA PHE A 164 -11.97 -2.37 3.47
C PHE A 164 -10.60 -3.01 3.18
N PRO A 165 -10.48 -4.35 3.21
CA PRO A 165 -9.22 -5.03 3.00
C PRO A 165 -8.63 -4.68 1.63
N LEU A 166 -7.30 -4.60 1.56
CA LEU A 166 -6.60 -4.46 0.29
C LEU A 166 -6.90 -5.67 -0.60
N PHE A 167 -7.31 -5.38 -1.82
CA PHE A 167 -7.52 -6.36 -2.86
C PHE A 167 -6.68 -6.00 -4.08
N GLY A 168 -5.48 -6.52 -4.12
CA GLY A 168 -4.46 -6.14 -5.08
C GLY A 168 -3.15 -6.87 -4.83
N ASN A 169 -2.09 -6.41 -5.46
CA ASN A 169 -0.74 -6.90 -5.22
C ASN A 169 0.09 -5.87 -4.46
N VAL A 170 0.98 -6.37 -3.62
CA VAL A 170 1.98 -5.58 -2.91
C VAL A 170 3.35 -6.02 -3.39
N LYS A 171 4.16 -5.09 -3.90
CA LYS A 171 5.57 -5.32 -4.21
C LYS A 171 6.47 -4.99 -3.04
N SER A 172 6.18 -3.89 -2.36
CA SER A 172 6.91 -3.51 -1.16
C SER A 172 6.05 -2.66 -0.24
N ILE A 173 6.37 -2.75 1.05
CA ILE A 173 5.84 -1.87 2.08
C ILE A 173 6.96 -1.60 3.08
N SER A 174 7.06 -0.37 3.55
CA SER A 174 8.07 0.04 4.53
C SER A 174 7.50 1.10 5.46
N VAL A 175 7.95 1.05 6.70
CA VAL A 175 7.65 2.06 7.72
C VAL A 175 8.97 2.66 8.18
N PHE A 176 9.10 3.97 8.02
CA PHE A 176 10.25 4.73 8.49
C PHE A 176 9.88 5.39 9.82
N LYS A 177 10.79 5.35 10.78
CA LYS A 177 10.58 5.94 12.12
C LYS A 177 10.78 7.45 12.15
N GLU A 178 11.33 8.02 11.10
CA GLU A 178 11.65 9.45 10.96
C GLU A 178 10.87 10.03 9.79
N ALA A 179 10.47 11.27 9.91
CA ALA A 179 9.90 12.02 8.80
C ALA A 179 11.01 12.32 7.78
N LEU A 180 10.90 11.74 6.60
CA LEU A 180 11.86 11.96 5.51
C LEU A 180 11.71 13.36 4.92
N THR A 181 12.79 13.89 4.37
CA THR A 181 12.79 15.14 3.60
C THR A 181 12.06 14.96 2.27
N ASP A 182 11.62 16.04 1.65
CA ASP A 182 10.90 16.02 0.38
C ASP A 182 11.73 15.36 -0.74
N LEU A 183 13.05 15.63 -0.76
CA LEU A 183 13.96 14.97 -1.71
C LEU A 183 14.04 13.46 -1.50
N GLU A 184 14.08 13.00 -0.24
CA GLU A 184 14.08 11.56 0.07
C GLU A 184 12.73 10.93 -0.30
N LEU A 185 11.61 11.63 -0.08
CA LEU A 185 10.27 11.18 -0.48
C LEU A 185 10.14 11.09 -2.00
N GLU A 186 10.60 12.10 -2.72
CA GLU A 186 10.64 12.10 -4.18
C GLU A 186 11.46 10.91 -4.70
N CYS A 187 12.66 10.70 -4.19
CA CYS A 187 13.50 9.57 -4.55
C CYS A 187 12.83 8.22 -4.24
N LEU A 188 12.19 8.10 -3.07
CA LEU A 188 11.53 6.87 -2.62
C LEU A 188 10.37 6.47 -3.54
N VAL A 189 9.58 7.43 -4.01
CA VAL A 189 8.39 7.18 -4.83
C VAL A 189 8.62 7.38 -6.34
N SER A 190 9.83 7.74 -6.76
CA SER A 190 10.15 7.86 -8.19
C SER A 190 10.19 6.49 -8.84
N TRP A 191 9.74 6.42 -10.10
CA TRP A 191 9.79 5.20 -10.93
C TRP A 191 11.18 4.89 -11.47
N MET A 192 12.22 5.46 -10.94
CA MET A 192 13.40 5.69 -11.71
C MET A 192 14.41 4.56 -11.65
N SER A 193 14.66 3.97 -12.82
CA SER A 193 16.02 3.62 -13.20
C SER A 193 16.85 4.91 -13.36
N PHE A 194 18.17 4.83 -13.28
CA PHE A 194 19.06 5.99 -13.56
C PHE A 194 18.74 6.65 -14.90
N SER A 195 18.31 5.89 -15.89
CA SER A 195 17.92 6.40 -17.22
C SER A 195 16.67 7.24 -17.17
N ASP A 196 15.66 6.85 -16.37
CA ASP A 196 14.42 7.61 -16.22
C ASP A 196 14.67 8.90 -15.43
N LEU A 197 15.58 8.88 -14.44
CA LEU A 197 16.04 10.06 -13.71
C LEU A 197 16.66 11.07 -14.67
N GLY A 198 17.52 10.63 -15.57
CA GLY A 198 18.12 11.47 -16.60
C GLY A 198 17.07 12.13 -17.49
N ILE A 199 16.12 11.34 -18.01
CA ILE A 199 15.08 11.82 -18.92
C ILE A 199 14.16 12.84 -18.25
N ASN A 200 13.72 12.60 -17.02
CA ASN A 200 12.75 13.46 -16.35
C ASN A 200 13.35 14.72 -15.73
N PHE A 201 14.63 14.69 -15.35
CA PHE A 201 15.32 15.85 -14.77
C PHE A 201 16.32 16.51 -15.74
N GLY A 202 16.37 16.07 -17.00
CA GLY A 202 17.24 16.66 -18.01
C GLY A 202 18.73 16.39 -17.79
N TYR A 203 19.08 15.33 -17.04
CA TYR A 203 20.46 14.87 -16.88
C TYR A 203 20.85 13.94 -18.02
N THR A 204 22.05 14.06 -18.51
CA THR A 204 22.64 13.08 -19.43
C THR A 204 23.23 11.95 -18.60
N VAL A 205 22.72 10.73 -18.77
CA VAL A 205 23.28 9.51 -18.15
C VAL A 205 24.26 8.92 -19.16
N GLU A 206 25.54 9.01 -18.86
CA GLU A 206 26.62 8.38 -19.64
C GLU A 206 26.89 6.93 -19.18
#